data_8cfe8da951ee3fb9539098abcb4c1265
#
_entry.id   8cfe8da951ee3fb9539098abcb4c1265
#
_cell.length_a   1.000
_cell.length_b   1.000
_cell.length_c   1.000
_cell.angle_alpha   90.00
_cell.angle_beta   90.00
_cell.angle_gamma   90.00
#
_symmetry.space_group_name_H-M   'P 1'
#
loop_
_entity.id
_entity.type
_entity.pdbx_description
1 polymer ?
#
loop_
_entity_poly.entity_id
_entity_poly.type
_entity_poly.pdbx_seq_one_letter_code
_entity_poly.pdbx_strand_id
1 'polypeptide(L)'
;GNMSASDFMYFSLGFIFYKYLSEKIELYANEILEEDQVTFKDVWMGDDEEMKQDVKEECIQNLGYFIEPEYLFSTIIDAINRKENILPSLERSLKKIEDSTIGQESEDDFGGLFSDIDLISPKLGRTADDKNRLISDVLLALNGIDFGLKEARDIDILGDAYEYMIGQFAA
;
A
#
# COMPACT_ATOMS: atom_id res chain seq x y z
N GLY A 1 -1.09 2.52 -23.12
CA GLY A 1 -2.34 3.09 -22.69
C GLY A 1 -2.41 4.58 -22.93
N ASN A 2 -3.61 5.09 -23.02
CA ASN A 2 -3.87 6.50 -23.29
C ASN A 2 -4.23 7.25 -22.00
N MET A 3 -3.40 7.08 -20.97
CA MET A 3 -3.63 7.76 -19.72
C MET A 3 -3.14 9.20 -19.80
N SER A 4 -4.01 10.16 -19.44
CA SER A 4 -3.61 11.56 -19.34
C SER A 4 -2.70 11.79 -18.14
N ALA A 5 -1.98 12.91 -18.14
CA ALA A 5 -1.15 13.29 -16.99
C ALA A 5 -1.99 13.39 -15.71
N SER A 6 -3.21 13.95 -15.81
CA SER A 6 -4.12 14.06 -14.65
C SER A 6 -4.52 12.70 -14.10
N ASP A 7 -4.90 11.77 -14.99
CA ASP A 7 -5.26 10.41 -14.58
C ASP A 7 -4.09 9.72 -13.89
N PHE A 8 -2.89 9.86 -14.47
CA PHE A 8 -1.69 9.28 -13.91
C PHE A 8 -1.38 9.84 -12.52
N MET A 9 -1.59 11.15 -12.31
CA MET A 9 -1.39 11.78 -11.01
C MET A 9 -2.25 11.14 -9.93
N TYR A 10 -3.53 10.89 -10.20
CA TYR A 10 -4.45 10.27 -9.22
C TYR A 10 -4.03 8.84 -8.89
N PHE A 11 -3.68 8.04 -9.90
CA PHE A 11 -3.21 6.68 -9.67
C PHE A 11 -1.91 6.68 -8.84
N SER A 12 -0.94 7.51 -9.21
CA SER A 12 0.34 7.60 -8.53
C SER A 12 0.19 8.01 -7.08
N LEU A 13 -0.65 9.00 -6.80
CA LEU A 13 -0.88 9.49 -5.44
C LEU A 13 -1.44 8.38 -4.57
N GLY A 14 -2.45 7.64 -5.06
CA GLY A 14 -3.03 6.52 -4.32
C GLY A 14 -2.01 5.42 -4.03
N PHE A 15 -1.17 5.08 -5.00
CA PHE A 15 -0.14 4.05 -4.80
C PHE A 15 0.97 4.52 -3.86
N ILE A 16 1.31 5.80 -3.87
CA ILE A 16 2.25 6.40 -2.91
C ILE A 16 1.69 6.25 -1.50
N PHE A 17 0.42 6.57 -1.29
CA PHE A 17 -0.24 6.36 0.00
C PHE A 17 -0.24 4.90 0.41
N TYR A 18 -0.52 4.00 -0.53
CA TYR A 18 -0.51 2.57 -0.25
C TYR A 18 0.86 2.10 0.24
N LYS A 19 1.92 2.46 -0.48
CA LYS A 19 3.29 2.12 -0.07
C LYS A 19 3.62 2.71 1.30
N TYR A 20 3.31 3.99 1.50
CA TYR A 20 3.57 4.69 2.75
C TYR A 20 2.88 4.01 3.94
N LEU A 21 1.57 3.75 3.81
CA LEU A 21 0.80 3.11 4.88
C LEU A 21 1.31 1.68 5.16
N SER A 22 1.67 0.95 4.11
CA SER A 22 2.22 -0.41 4.25
C SER A 22 3.54 -0.42 5.00
N GLU A 23 4.47 0.44 4.62
CA GLU A 23 5.79 0.49 5.25
C GLU A 23 5.70 1.00 6.69
N LYS A 24 4.83 1.98 6.93
CA LYS A 24 4.61 2.54 8.26
C LYS A 24 4.09 1.48 9.23
N ILE A 25 3.07 0.72 8.83
CA ILE A 25 2.50 -0.30 9.71
C ILE A 25 3.46 -1.48 9.93
N GLU A 26 4.19 -1.89 8.89
CA GLU A 26 5.18 -2.97 9.04
C GLU A 26 6.28 -2.58 10.02
N LEU A 27 6.78 -1.35 9.91
CA LEU A 27 7.80 -0.82 10.82
C LEU A 27 7.26 -0.77 12.26
N TYR A 28 6.06 -0.23 12.44
CA TYR A 28 5.44 -0.11 13.76
C TYR A 28 5.18 -1.48 14.39
N ALA A 29 4.59 -2.40 13.65
CA ALA A 29 4.30 -3.75 14.15
C ALA A 29 5.59 -4.49 14.53
N ASN A 30 6.64 -4.36 13.72
CA ASN A 30 7.94 -4.98 14.04
C ASN A 30 8.56 -4.37 15.30
N GLU A 31 8.38 -3.08 15.55
CA GLU A 31 8.86 -2.43 16.78
C GLU A 31 8.16 -2.97 18.03
N ILE A 32 6.83 -3.11 17.98
CA ILE A 32 6.08 -3.64 19.14
C ILE A 32 6.35 -5.14 19.37
N LEU A 33 6.81 -5.86 18.37
CA LEU A 33 7.13 -7.30 18.45
C LEU A 33 8.61 -7.56 18.75
N GLU A 34 9.43 -6.53 18.84
CA GLU A 34 10.88 -6.67 18.99
C GLU A 34 11.26 -7.50 20.21
N GLU A 35 10.61 -7.27 21.34
CA GLU A 35 10.87 -8.01 22.58
C GLU A 35 10.55 -9.50 22.46
N ASP A 36 9.56 -9.84 21.65
CA ASP A 36 9.15 -11.23 21.41
C ASP A 36 10.04 -11.92 20.37
N GLN A 37 10.96 -11.19 19.73
CA GLN A 37 11.89 -11.69 18.71
C GLN A 37 11.20 -12.33 17.51
N VAL A 38 10.05 -11.80 17.12
CA VAL A 38 9.31 -12.21 15.93
C VAL A 38 8.97 -10.99 15.10
N THR A 39 8.71 -11.20 13.80
CA THR A 39 8.29 -10.13 12.90
C THR A 39 6.78 -10.16 12.70
N PHE A 40 6.25 -9.07 12.17
CA PHE A 40 4.85 -8.96 11.79
C PHE A 40 4.43 -10.13 10.87
N LYS A 41 5.26 -10.41 9.85
CA LYS A 41 5.00 -11.51 8.92
C LYS A 41 5.03 -12.87 9.60
N ASP A 42 5.96 -13.08 10.54
CA ASP A 42 6.06 -14.32 11.31
C ASP A 42 4.79 -14.60 12.11
N VAL A 43 4.25 -13.58 12.78
CA VAL A 43 3.03 -13.72 13.59
C VAL A 43 1.86 -14.19 12.72
N TRP A 44 1.70 -13.60 11.53
CA TRP A 44 0.59 -13.97 10.64
C TRP A 44 0.78 -15.31 9.94
N MET A 45 2.00 -15.81 9.83
CA MET A 45 2.26 -17.17 9.34
C MET A 45 2.01 -18.24 10.39
N GLY A 46 1.92 -17.86 11.65
CA GLY A 46 1.67 -18.77 12.77
C GLY A 46 0.20 -18.86 13.17
N ASP A 47 -0.05 -19.56 14.27
CA ASP A 47 -1.39 -19.88 14.74
C ASP A 47 -1.80 -19.13 16.02
N ASP A 48 -1.00 -18.20 16.49
CA ASP A 48 -1.27 -17.44 17.72
C ASP A 48 -2.28 -16.33 17.44
N GLU A 49 -3.56 -16.67 17.52
CA GLU A 49 -4.66 -15.73 17.24
C GLU A 49 -4.74 -14.60 18.27
N GLU A 50 -4.34 -14.86 19.53
CA GLU A 50 -4.32 -13.83 20.56
C GLU A 50 -3.28 -12.76 20.22
N MET A 51 -2.07 -13.18 19.84
CA MET A 51 -1.01 -12.25 19.44
C MET A 51 -1.42 -11.44 18.21
N LYS A 52 -2.05 -12.08 17.21
CA LYS A 52 -2.57 -11.38 16.03
C LYS A 52 -3.56 -10.30 16.42
N GLN A 53 -4.49 -10.62 17.31
CA GLN A 53 -5.52 -9.68 17.74
C GLN A 53 -4.89 -8.51 18.51
N ASP A 54 -3.93 -8.78 19.39
CA ASP A 54 -3.23 -7.76 20.16
C ASP A 54 -2.47 -6.78 19.24
N VAL A 55 -1.75 -7.31 18.25
CA VAL A 55 -1.02 -6.49 17.27
C VAL A 55 -1.99 -5.63 16.47
N LYS A 56 -3.10 -6.21 16.01
CA LYS A 56 -4.12 -5.48 15.24
C LYS A 56 -4.70 -4.33 16.06
N GLU A 57 -5.08 -4.58 17.31
CA GLU A 57 -5.65 -3.55 18.19
C GLU A 57 -4.65 -2.42 18.45
N GLU A 58 -3.39 -2.76 18.70
CA GLU A 58 -2.32 -1.78 18.89
C GLU A 58 -2.15 -0.89 17.65
N CYS A 59 -2.14 -1.49 16.47
CA CYS A 59 -2.00 -0.74 15.21
C CYS A 59 -3.19 0.20 15.00
N ILE A 60 -4.41 -0.29 15.16
CA ILE A 60 -5.61 0.53 14.97
C ILE A 60 -5.63 1.67 15.99
N GLN A 61 -5.31 1.39 17.24
CA GLN A 61 -5.33 2.40 18.30
C GLN A 61 -4.30 3.51 18.04
N ASN A 62 -3.10 3.17 17.58
CA ASN A 62 -2.00 4.12 17.47
C ASN A 62 -1.81 4.70 16.07
N LEU A 63 -2.18 3.96 15.02
CA LEU A 63 -2.05 4.40 13.62
C LEU A 63 -3.38 4.75 12.97
N GLY A 64 -4.48 4.22 13.48
CA GLY A 64 -5.82 4.47 12.94
C GLY A 64 -6.25 3.51 11.84
N TYR A 65 -5.42 2.54 11.44
CA TYR A 65 -5.73 1.58 10.38
C TYR A 65 -4.96 0.28 10.60
N PHE A 66 -5.34 -0.75 9.82
CA PHE A 66 -4.64 -2.03 9.84
C PHE A 66 -4.51 -2.62 8.43
N ILE A 67 -3.36 -3.25 8.18
CA ILE A 67 -3.09 -4.00 6.94
C ILE A 67 -2.46 -5.33 7.36
N GLU A 68 -3.11 -6.45 7.05
CA GLU A 68 -2.51 -7.77 7.26
C GLU A 68 -1.30 -7.95 6.34
N PRO A 69 -0.30 -8.74 6.75
CA PRO A 69 0.91 -8.94 5.93
C PRO A 69 0.65 -9.36 4.48
N GLU A 70 -0.39 -10.16 4.22
CA GLU A 70 -0.68 -10.57 2.84
C GLU A 70 -1.12 -9.42 1.93
N TYR A 71 -1.56 -8.30 2.51
CA TYR A 71 -2.02 -7.13 1.76
C TYR A 71 -1.02 -5.98 1.74
N LEU A 72 0.17 -6.17 2.32
CA LEU A 72 1.22 -5.14 2.30
C LEU A 72 1.74 -4.88 0.89
N PHE A 73 2.22 -3.67 0.67
CA PHE A 73 2.87 -3.30 -0.59
C PHE A 73 4.00 -4.27 -0.95
N SER A 74 4.83 -4.65 0.02
CA SER A 74 5.94 -5.59 -0.20
C SER A 74 5.46 -6.96 -0.70
N THR A 75 4.30 -7.40 -0.24
CA THR A 75 3.71 -8.68 -0.67
C THR A 75 3.27 -8.59 -2.14
N ILE A 76 2.68 -7.47 -2.53
CA ILE A 76 2.30 -7.23 -3.94
C ILE A 76 3.56 -7.19 -4.82
N ILE A 77 4.62 -6.53 -4.37
CA ILE A 77 5.90 -6.50 -5.11
C ILE A 77 6.44 -7.92 -5.32
N ASP A 78 6.40 -8.77 -4.29
CA ASP A 78 6.83 -10.16 -4.42
C ASP A 78 6.02 -10.91 -5.48
N ALA A 79 4.71 -10.68 -5.51
CA ALA A 79 3.83 -11.28 -6.52
C ALA A 79 4.16 -10.78 -7.94
N ILE A 80 4.48 -9.50 -8.10
CA ILE A 80 4.93 -8.95 -9.39
C ILE A 80 6.21 -9.64 -9.85
N ASN A 81 7.16 -9.85 -8.94
CA ASN A 81 8.42 -10.51 -9.24
C ASN A 81 8.24 -11.98 -9.63
N ARG A 82 7.15 -12.61 -9.16
CA ARG A 82 6.77 -13.97 -9.58
C ARG A 82 5.94 -14.00 -10.86
N LYS A 83 5.75 -12.85 -11.52
CA LYS A 83 5.00 -12.72 -12.78
C LYS A 83 3.51 -13.06 -12.64
N GLU A 84 2.94 -12.80 -11.47
CA GLU A 84 1.52 -13.03 -11.23
C GLU A 84 0.67 -11.83 -11.67
N ASN A 85 -0.61 -12.06 -11.95
CA ASN A 85 -1.58 -10.99 -12.13
C ASN A 85 -1.95 -10.45 -10.75
N ILE A 86 -1.56 -9.19 -10.48
CA ILE A 86 -1.72 -8.61 -9.14
C ILE A 86 -2.98 -7.75 -8.98
N LEU A 87 -3.74 -7.53 -10.04
CA LEU A 87 -4.87 -6.59 -9.98
C LEU A 87 -5.93 -6.98 -8.96
N PRO A 88 -6.40 -8.25 -8.90
CA PRO A 88 -7.39 -8.63 -7.88
C PRO A 88 -6.87 -8.49 -6.46
N SER A 89 -5.62 -8.87 -6.22
CA SER A 89 -4.99 -8.77 -4.90
C SER A 89 -4.80 -7.32 -4.49
N LEU A 90 -4.37 -6.47 -5.44
CA LEU A 90 -4.19 -5.05 -5.20
C LEU A 90 -5.52 -4.37 -4.85
N GLU A 91 -6.57 -4.65 -5.60
CA GLU A 91 -7.91 -4.12 -5.32
C GLU A 91 -8.36 -4.50 -3.91
N ARG A 92 -8.18 -5.76 -3.56
CA ARG A 92 -8.53 -6.27 -2.23
C ARG A 92 -7.71 -5.59 -1.14
N SER A 93 -6.41 -5.38 -1.37
CA SER A 93 -5.52 -4.72 -0.42
C SER A 93 -5.97 -3.29 -0.11
N LEU A 94 -6.28 -2.52 -1.15
CA LEU A 94 -6.74 -1.14 -1.00
C LEU A 94 -8.07 -1.07 -0.23
N LYS A 95 -8.99 -1.97 -0.56
CA LYS A 95 -10.28 -2.05 0.13
C LYS A 95 -10.12 -2.43 1.60
N LYS A 96 -9.25 -3.37 1.91
CA LYS A 96 -8.99 -3.81 3.30
C LYS A 96 -8.45 -2.69 4.16
N ILE A 97 -7.65 -1.80 3.61
CA ILE A 97 -7.14 -0.64 4.35
C ILE A 97 -8.31 0.26 4.76
N GLU A 98 -9.17 0.63 3.82
CA GLU A 98 -10.33 1.47 4.11
C GLU A 98 -11.28 0.78 5.10
N ASP A 99 -11.57 -0.51 4.89
CA ASP A 99 -12.48 -1.27 5.75
C ASP A 99 -11.97 -1.38 7.20
N SER A 100 -10.65 -1.40 7.40
CA SER A 100 -10.07 -1.49 8.75
C SER A 100 -10.38 -0.29 9.63
N THR A 101 -10.76 0.83 9.04
CA THR A 101 -11.04 2.08 9.76
C THR A 101 -12.53 2.26 10.10
N ILE A 102 -13.41 1.40 9.58
CA ILE A 102 -14.84 1.48 9.82
C ILE A 102 -15.13 1.33 11.32
N GLY A 103 -15.82 2.31 11.89
CA GLY A 103 -16.12 2.36 13.31
C GLY A 103 -15.00 2.95 14.17
N GLN A 104 -13.88 3.38 13.56
CA GLN A 104 -12.77 4.01 14.26
C GLN A 104 -12.83 5.53 14.10
N GLU A 105 -12.08 6.25 14.94
CA GLU A 105 -11.99 7.72 14.82
C GLU A 105 -11.44 8.18 13.47
N SER A 106 -10.59 7.35 12.85
CA SER A 106 -9.94 7.62 11.58
C SER A 106 -10.84 7.37 10.36
N GLU A 107 -12.05 6.84 10.53
CA GLU A 107 -12.90 6.44 9.40
C GLU A 107 -13.09 7.54 8.36
N ASP A 108 -13.34 8.78 8.80
CA ASP A 108 -13.55 9.89 7.88
C ASP A 108 -12.30 10.25 7.09
N ASP A 109 -11.12 10.03 7.68
CA ASP A 109 -9.84 10.33 7.01
C ASP A 109 -9.50 9.30 5.93
N PHE A 110 -9.94 8.05 6.07
CA PHE A 110 -9.61 6.95 5.17
C PHE A 110 -10.73 6.58 4.20
N GLY A 111 -11.97 6.97 4.48
CA GLY A 111 -13.10 6.66 3.61
C GLY A 111 -12.88 7.26 2.22
N GLY A 112 -12.88 6.42 1.20
CA GLY A 112 -12.68 6.85 -0.17
C GLY A 112 -11.25 7.24 -0.53
N LEU A 113 -10.26 6.95 0.32
CA LEU A 113 -8.86 7.31 0.07
C LEU A 113 -8.35 6.81 -1.28
N PHE A 114 -8.78 5.61 -1.69
CA PHE A 114 -8.37 4.99 -2.94
C PHE A 114 -9.46 5.01 -4.02
N SER A 115 -10.48 5.84 -3.85
CA SER A 115 -11.63 5.87 -4.77
C SER A 115 -11.27 6.30 -6.20
N ASP A 116 -10.19 7.06 -6.37
CA ASP A 116 -9.72 7.49 -7.70
C ASP A 116 -8.95 6.39 -8.44
N ILE A 117 -8.65 5.28 -7.78
CA ILE A 117 -7.95 4.15 -8.40
C ILE A 117 -8.96 3.18 -8.97
N ASP A 118 -9.15 3.22 -10.29
CA ASP A 118 -10.02 2.28 -11.02
C ASP A 118 -9.15 1.31 -11.82
N LEU A 119 -8.94 0.12 -11.24
CA LEU A 119 -8.05 -0.90 -11.82
C LEU A 119 -8.66 -1.61 -13.04
N ILE A 120 -9.94 -1.39 -13.34
CA ILE A 120 -10.58 -1.94 -14.53
C ILE A 120 -10.71 -0.91 -15.65
N SER A 121 -10.24 0.31 -15.44
CA SER A 121 -10.33 1.37 -16.43
C SER A 121 -9.67 1.00 -17.76
N PRO A 122 -10.33 1.23 -18.90
CA PRO A 122 -9.70 1.01 -20.21
C PRO A 122 -8.51 1.93 -20.49
N LYS A 123 -8.36 3.00 -19.71
CA LYS A 123 -7.20 3.90 -19.78
C LYS A 123 -5.89 3.21 -19.40
N LEU A 124 -5.96 2.13 -18.61
CA LEU A 124 -4.79 1.36 -18.19
C LEU A 124 -4.29 0.40 -19.26
N GLY A 125 -5.13 0.05 -20.22
CA GLY A 125 -4.80 -0.89 -21.28
C GLY A 125 -6.05 -1.55 -21.84
N ARG A 126 -5.89 -2.27 -22.95
CA ARG A 126 -7.00 -2.93 -23.62
C ARG A 126 -7.37 -4.27 -22.99
N THR A 127 -6.35 -4.99 -22.50
CA THR A 127 -6.53 -6.32 -21.93
C THR A 127 -6.18 -6.31 -20.43
N ALA A 128 -6.59 -7.35 -19.74
CA ALA A 128 -6.20 -7.54 -18.33
C ALA A 128 -4.67 -7.61 -18.20
N ASP A 129 -3.99 -8.27 -19.14
CA ASP A 129 -2.53 -8.38 -19.12
C ASP A 129 -1.85 -7.03 -19.31
N ASP A 130 -2.36 -6.19 -20.21
CA ASP A 130 -1.83 -4.84 -20.44
C ASP A 130 -1.99 -3.98 -19.20
N LYS A 131 -3.15 -4.02 -18.55
CA LYS A 131 -3.42 -3.29 -17.32
C LYS A 131 -2.49 -3.76 -16.20
N ASN A 132 -2.34 -5.08 -16.06
CA ASN A 132 -1.46 -5.65 -15.05
C ASN A 132 -0.01 -5.22 -15.27
N ARG A 133 0.45 -5.20 -16.51
CA ARG A 133 1.81 -4.79 -16.84
C ARG A 133 2.04 -3.33 -16.49
N LEU A 134 1.13 -2.44 -16.86
CA LEU A 134 1.26 -1.01 -16.55
C LEU A 134 1.31 -0.75 -15.05
N ILE A 135 0.36 -1.30 -14.33
CA ILE A 135 0.31 -1.11 -12.86
C ILE A 135 1.52 -1.74 -12.19
N SER A 136 1.94 -2.93 -12.63
CA SER A 136 3.14 -3.59 -12.10
C SER A 136 4.38 -2.72 -12.31
N ASP A 137 4.55 -2.12 -13.49
CA ASP A 137 5.67 -1.25 -13.78
C ASP A 137 5.67 0.00 -12.88
N VAL A 138 4.50 0.60 -12.65
CA VAL A 138 4.35 1.75 -11.76
C VAL A 138 4.74 1.37 -10.32
N LEU A 139 4.24 0.24 -9.83
CA LEU A 139 4.54 -0.21 -8.48
C LEU A 139 6.02 -0.59 -8.30
N LEU A 140 6.64 -1.20 -9.32
CA LEU A 140 8.07 -1.51 -9.28
C LEU A 140 8.93 -0.24 -9.23
N ALA A 141 8.57 0.78 -10.02
CA ALA A 141 9.26 2.06 -9.98
C ALA A 141 9.14 2.71 -8.60
N LEU A 142 7.93 2.67 -8.03
CA LEU A 142 7.69 3.20 -6.69
C LEU A 142 8.47 2.43 -5.63
N ASN A 143 8.61 1.11 -5.80
CA ASN A 143 9.38 0.27 -4.88
C ASN A 143 10.86 0.69 -4.82
N GLY A 144 11.39 1.27 -5.88
CA GLY A 144 12.77 1.75 -5.92
C GLY A 144 13.03 3.02 -5.12
N ILE A 145 11.98 3.66 -4.62
CA ILE A 145 12.12 4.89 -3.82
C ILE A 145 12.22 4.53 -2.35
N ASP A 146 13.29 5.00 -1.69
CA ASP A 146 13.44 4.86 -0.24
C ASP A 146 12.71 6.03 0.43
N PHE A 147 11.66 5.71 1.19
CA PHE A 147 10.87 6.74 1.88
C PHE A 147 11.54 7.29 3.15
N GLY A 148 12.54 6.58 3.72
CA GLY A 148 13.25 7.04 4.91
C GLY A 148 12.32 7.31 6.10
N LEU A 149 11.39 6.41 6.38
CA LEU A 149 10.33 6.61 7.38
C LEU A 149 10.81 6.92 8.80
N LYS A 150 12.03 6.52 9.15
CA LYS A 150 12.58 6.77 10.47
C LYS A 150 13.20 8.16 10.60
N GLU A 151 13.54 8.81 9.49
CA GLU A 151 14.38 10.00 9.45
C GLU A 151 13.68 11.25 8.90
N ALA A 152 12.71 11.09 8.02
CA ALA A 152 12.04 12.18 7.34
C ALA A 152 10.62 12.41 7.87
N ARG A 153 10.13 13.64 7.72
CA ARG A 153 8.75 13.97 8.06
C ARG A 153 7.80 13.37 7.01
N ASP A 154 6.61 12.94 7.44
CA ASP A 154 5.63 12.31 6.57
C ASP A 154 5.28 13.15 5.34
N ILE A 155 5.09 14.46 5.53
CA ILE A 155 4.74 15.37 4.43
C ILE A 155 5.85 15.45 3.37
N ASP A 156 7.10 15.44 3.80
CA ASP A 156 8.25 15.50 2.91
C ASP A 156 8.39 14.22 2.10
N ILE A 157 8.16 13.06 2.74
CA ILE A 157 8.19 11.75 2.09
C ILE A 157 7.17 11.70 0.94
N LEU A 158 5.93 12.08 1.24
CA LEU A 158 4.84 12.01 0.27
C LEU A 158 5.05 12.99 -0.88
N GLY A 159 5.51 14.19 -0.59
CA GLY A 159 5.79 15.20 -1.61
C GLY A 159 6.92 14.81 -2.55
N ASP A 160 8.01 14.31 -2.01
CA ASP A 160 9.17 13.89 -2.80
C ASP A 160 8.84 12.70 -3.69
N ALA A 161 8.11 11.72 -3.15
CA ALA A 161 7.67 10.54 -3.91
C ALA A 161 6.74 10.94 -5.06
N TYR A 162 5.83 11.86 -4.79
CA TYR A 162 4.90 12.36 -5.81
C TYR A 162 5.64 13.06 -6.95
N GLU A 163 6.56 13.97 -6.63
CA GLU A 163 7.37 14.68 -7.64
C GLU A 163 8.20 13.70 -8.49
N TYR A 164 8.80 12.71 -7.83
CA TYR A 164 9.57 11.68 -8.55
C TYR A 164 8.70 10.94 -9.55
N MET A 165 7.53 10.48 -9.14
CA MET A 165 6.64 9.72 -10.02
C MET A 165 6.14 10.56 -11.19
N ILE A 166 5.82 11.83 -10.97
CA ILE A 166 5.42 12.74 -12.03
C ILE A 166 6.57 12.89 -13.04
N GLY A 167 7.78 13.08 -12.57
CA GLY A 167 8.95 13.22 -13.45
C GLY A 167 9.24 11.98 -14.30
N GLN A 168 8.94 10.79 -13.76
CA GLN A 168 9.21 9.53 -14.47
C GLN A 168 8.14 9.18 -15.52
N PHE A 169 6.87 9.49 -15.26
CA PHE A 169 5.78 8.92 -16.05
C PHE A 169 4.84 9.92 -16.69
N ALA A 170 4.81 11.16 -16.24
CA ALA A 170 3.85 12.16 -16.72
C ALA A 170 4.47 13.16 -17.73
N ALA A 171 5.46 12.72 -18.46
CA ALA A 171 6.11 13.57 -19.45
C ALA A 171 5.22 13.81 -20.68
#